data_605dd74503757140928826c65f8d7c9a
#
_entry.id   605dd74503757140928826c65f8d7c9a
#
_cell.length_a   1.000
_cell.length_b   1.000
_cell.length_c   1.000
_cell.angle_alpha   90.00
_cell.angle_beta   90.00
_cell.angle_gamma   90.00
#
_symmetry.space_group_name_H-M   'P 1'
#
loop_
_entity.id
_entity.type
_entity.pdbx_description
1 polymer ?
#
loop_
_entity_poly.entity_id
_entity_poly.type
_entity_poly.pdbx_seq_one_letter_code
_entity_poly.pdbx_strand_id
1 'polypeptide(L)'
;MAAGMSRREPLFDPEAVFTLPATPSSLQLPLFADACAAGFPSPAGDYVEQELDLNSLCIRHPAATYFLRASGESMKDLGLYDGDILVVDRSETAVDGDVVIAEVDGGFTVKRLRLTPRPALEPMNPAYPTLWPEELTLFGVVMHFIHRTRARL
;
A
#
# COMPACT_ATOMS: atom_id res chain seq x y z
N MET A 1 -32.78 -1.46 25.24
CA MET A 1 -31.66 -0.54 25.14
C MET A 1 -30.96 -0.80 23.82
N ALA A 2 -31.05 0.13 22.90
CA ALA A 2 -30.27 0.05 21.69
C ALA A 2 -28.80 0.31 22.05
N ALA A 3 -27.93 -0.68 21.95
CA ALA A 3 -26.51 -0.45 21.95
C ALA A 3 -26.21 0.50 20.79
N GLY A 4 -25.71 1.68 21.09
CA GLY A 4 -25.33 2.63 20.06
C GLY A 4 -24.37 1.96 19.10
N MET A 5 -24.79 1.72 17.85
CA MET A 5 -23.86 1.37 16.80
C MET A 5 -22.95 2.58 16.64
N SER A 6 -21.70 2.45 17.11
CA SER A 6 -20.65 3.38 16.74
C SER A 6 -20.57 3.37 15.22
N ARG A 7 -21.08 4.40 14.58
CA ARG A 7 -20.80 4.64 13.18
C ARG A 7 -19.30 4.90 13.13
N ARG A 8 -18.55 3.91 12.69
CA ARG A 8 -17.17 4.15 12.25
C ARG A 8 -17.28 5.15 11.12
N GLU A 9 -16.73 6.32 11.33
CA GLU A 9 -16.58 7.27 10.22
C GLU A 9 -15.86 6.53 9.09
N PRO A 10 -16.33 6.69 7.85
CA PRO A 10 -15.62 6.10 6.73
C PRO A 10 -14.16 6.61 6.76
N LEU A 11 -13.19 5.70 6.58
CA LEU A 11 -11.77 6.03 6.49
C LEU A 11 -11.48 7.06 5.39
N PHE A 12 -12.45 7.30 4.55
CA PHE A 12 -12.40 8.21 3.44
C PHE A 12 -13.75 8.91 3.28
N ASP A 13 -13.73 10.23 3.28
CA ASP A 13 -14.86 11.05 2.89
C ASP A 13 -14.79 11.30 1.38
N PRO A 14 -15.67 10.69 0.57
CA PRO A 14 -15.65 10.88 -0.87
C PRO A 14 -15.98 12.32 -1.29
N GLU A 15 -16.59 13.11 -0.40
CA GLU A 15 -16.91 14.51 -0.63
C GLU A 15 -15.83 15.48 -0.15
N ALA A 16 -14.81 14.98 0.54
CA ALA A 16 -13.68 15.80 0.96
C ALA A 16 -12.93 16.31 -0.28
N VAL A 17 -12.94 17.60 -0.47
CA VAL A 17 -12.20 18.23 -1.56
C VAL A 17 -10.76 18.48 -1.08
N PHE A 18 -9.84 17.67 -1.57
CA PHE A 18 -8.42 17.89 -1.37
C PHE A 18 -7.89 18.74 -2.52
N THR A 19 -7.48 19.96 -2.21
CA THR A 19 -6.83 20.82 -3.19
C THR A 19 -5.34 20.49 -3.21
N LEU A 20 -4.89 19.91 -4.29
CA LEU A 20 -3.46 19.70 -4.51
C LEU A 20 -2.78 21.03 -4.82
N PRO A 21 -1.56 21.26 -4.35
CA PRO A 21 -0.80 22.43 -4.75
C PRO A 21 -0.60 22.42 -6.28
N ALA A 22 -0.68 23.59 -6.89
CA ALA A 22 -0.52 23.75 -8.35
C ALA A 22 0.85 23.27 -8.84
N THR A 23 1.86 23.32 -7.96
CA THR A 23 3.21 22.82 -8.22
C THR A 23 3.63 21.99 -7.01
N PRO A 24 3.58 20.65 -7.09
CA PRO A 24 4.10 19.80 -6.01
C PRO A 24 5.58 20.11 -5.77
N SER A 25 5.98 20.18 -4.49
CA SER A 25 7.41 20.30 -4.18
C SER A 25 8.13 19.02 -4.61
N SER A 26 9.26 19.19 -5.31
CA SER A 26 10.12 18.11 -5.75
C SER A 26 11.42 18.13 -4.93
N LEU A 27 11.82 16.96 -4.45
CA LEU A 27 13.09 16.77 -3.77
C LEU A 27 13.88 15.69 -4.50
N GLN A 28 14.90 16.10 -5.25
CA GLN A 28 15.74 15.19 -6.02
C GLN A 28 16.93 14.76 -5.16
N LEU A 29 17.05 13.46 -4.95
CA LEU A 29 18.16 12.85 -4.21
C LEU A 29 18.87 11.82 -5.10
N PRO A 30 20.20 11.65 -4.94
CA PRO A 30 20.93 10.72 -5.81
C PRO A 30 20.59 9.27 -5.54
N LEU A 31 20.36 8.52 -6.62
CA LEU A 31 20.35 7.06 -6.61
C LEU A 31 21.68 6.58 -7.20
N PHE A 32 22.45 5.83 -6.40
CA PHE A 32 23.72 5.27 -6.84
C PHE A 32 23.50 4.03 -7.72
N ALA A 33 24.36 3.87 -8.73
CA ALA A 33 24.26 2.77 -9.69
C ALA A 33 24.57 1.41 -9.08
N ASP A 34 25.49 1.34 -8.12
CA ASP A 34 25.88 0.08 -7.52
C ASP A 34 24.91 -0.36 -6.43
N ALA A 35 24.47 -1.61 -6.52
CA ALA A 35 23.63 -2.20 -5.51
C ALA A 35 24.42 -2.46 -4.21
N CYS A 36 23.76 -2.18 -3.08
CA CYS A 36 24.26 -2.62 -1.77
C CYS A 36 23.85 -4.09 -1.57
N ALA A 37 24.84 -4.98 -1.52
CA ALA A 37 24.58 -6.39 -1.34
C ALA A 37 24.06 -6.68 0.07
N ALA A 38 22.94 -7.41 0.15
CA ALA A 38 22.41 -7.86 1.44
C ALA A 38 23.11 -9.11 1.99
N GLY A 39 23.88 -9.81 1.14
CA GLY A 39 24.75 -10.94 1.52
C GLY A 39 26.20 -10.51 1.63
N PHE A 40 27.03 -11.05 0.75
CA PHE A 40 28.45 -10.69 0.70
C PHE A 40 28.61 -9.27 0.12
N PRO A 41 29.56 -8.47 0.68
CA PRO A 41 29.79 -7.15 0.14
C PRO A 41 30.29 -7.20 -1.30
N SER A 42 29.82 -6.27 -2.11
CA SER A 42 30.33 -6.00 -3.45
C SER A 42 31.09 -4.69 -3.49
N PRO A 43 32.01 -4.48 -4.46
CA PRO A 43 32.69 -3.21 -4.60
C PRO A 43 31.69 -2.06 -4.74
N ALA A 44 31.87 -1.02 -3.92
CA ALA A 44 31.06 0.17 -4.01
C ALA A 44 31.62 1.11 -5.08
N GLY A 45 30.74 1.62 -5.94
CA GLY A 45 31.03 2.67 -6.90
C GLY A 45 30.36 3.98 -6.49
N ASP A 46 30.94 5.09 -6.92
CA ASP A 46 30.44 6.45 -6.64
C ASP A 46 29.55 7.01 -7.75
N TYR A 47 29.15 6.18 -8.70
CA TYR A 47 28.35 6.63 -9.83
C TYR A 47 26.89 6.82 -9.48
N VAL A 48 26.39 7.99 -9.74
CA VAL A 48 24.94 8.29 -9.63
C VAL A 48 24.26 7.83 -10.91
N GLU A 49 23.31 6.90 -10.77
CA GLU A 49 22.49 6.42 -11.88
C GLU A 49 21.49 7.47 -12.32
N GLN A 50 20.80 8.07 -11.34
CA GLN A 50 19.80 9.09 -11.56
C GLN A 50 19.52 9.83 -10.26
N GLU A 51 18.81 10.91 -10.36
CA GLU A 51 18.19 11.55 -9.20
C GLU A 51 16.76 11.05 -9.04
N LEU A 52 16.37 10.76 -7.79
CA LEU A 52 15.02 10.30 -7.45
C LEU A 52 14.27 11.35 -6.66
N ASP A 53 13.02 11.55 -7.03
CA ASP A 53 11.99 12.16 -6.20
C ASP A 53 11.01 11.06 -5.78
N LEU A 54 10.83 10.85 -4.47
CA LEU A 54 9.96 9.79 -3.96
C LEU A 54 8.51 9.95 -4.40
N ASN A 55 8.03 11.18 -4.52
CA ASN A 55 6.68 11.41 -5.00
C ASN A 55 6.50 10.90 -6.43
N SER A 56 7.45 11.21 -7.30
CA SER A 56 7.41 10.73 -8.69
C SER A 56 7.58 9.21 -8.80
N LEU A 57 8.39 8.62 -7.93
CA LEU A 57 8.62 7.18 -7.89
C LEU A 57 7.37 6.39 -7.46
N CYS A 58 6.69 6.87 -6.42
CA CYS A 58 5.65 6.11 -5.74
C CYS A 58 4.23 6.51 -6.15
N ILE A 59 4.03 7.68 -6.74
CA ILE A 59 2.71 8.24 -7.01
C ILE A 59 2.56 8.53 -8.50
N ARG A 60 1.77 7.70 -9.18
CA ARG A 60 1.47 7.85 -10.62
C ARG A 60 0.29 8.77 -10.87
N HIS A 61 -0.72 8.72 -9.99
CA HIS A 61 -1.97 9.45 -10.11
C HIS A 61 -2.23 10.23 -8.81
N PRO A 62 -1.65 11.44 -8.65
CA PRO A 62 -1.75 12.17 -7.38
C PRO A 62 -3.17 12.42 -6.89
N ALA A 63 -4.11 12.71 -7.79
CA ALA A 63 -5.50 12.95 -7.43
C ALA A 63 -6.24 11.70 -6.94
N ALA A 64 -5.71 10.50 -7.23
CA ALA A 64 -6.31 9.21 -6.87
C ALA A 64 -5.49 8.44 -5.83
N THR A 65 -4.41 9.02 -5.30
CA THR A 65 -3.50 8.36 -4.38
C THR A 65 -3.78 8.77 -2.94
N TYR A 66 -3.85 7.77 -2.07
CA TYR A 66 -4.09 7.92 -0.63
C TYR A 66 -3.08 7.11 0.15
N PHE A 67 -2.81 7.57 1.37
CA PHE A 67 -2.01 6.82 2.32
C PHE A 67 -2.93 6.19 3.35
N LEU A 68 -2.73 4.90 3.61
CA LEU A 68 -3.40 4.18 4.68
C LEU A 68 -2.35 3.51 5.57
N ARG A 69 -2.72 3.31 6.83
CA ARG A 69 -1.88 2.56 7.78
C ARG A 69 -2.31 1.10 7.80
N ALA A 70 -1.38 0.19 7.62
CA ALA A 70 -1.63 -1.23 7.79
C ALA A 70 -1.81 -1.59 9.26
N SER A 71 -2.70 -2.52 9.53
CA SER A 71 -2.94 -3.06 10.85
C SER A 71 -2.96 -4.58 10.79
N GLY A 72 -2.30 -5.22 11.75
CA GLY A 72 -2.23 -6.67 11.84
C GLY A 72 -1.09 -7.27 11.02
N GLU A 73 -1.06 -8.60 10.97
CA GLU A 73 0.06 -9.37 10.43
C GLU A 73 -0.31 -10.28 9.26
N SER A 74 -1.49 -10.09 8.66
CA SER A 74 -1.97 -10.99 7.60
C SER A 74 -1.13 -10.93 6.32
N MET A 75 -0.26 -9.96 6.15
CA MET A 75 0.59 -9.77 4.99
C MET A 75 2.09 -9.84 5.33
N LYS A 76 2.42 -10.47 6.44
CA LYS A 76 3.80 -10.57 6.98
C LYS A 76 4.79 -11.17 5.99
N ASP A 77 4.40 -12.22 5.27
CA ASP A 77 5.29 -12.92 4.34
C ASP A 77 5.60 -12.10 3.07
N LEU A 78 4.83 -11.04 2.82
CA LEU A 78 5.17 -10.03 1.82
C LEU A 78 6.21 -9.03 2.33
N GLY A 79 6.44 -8.99 3.63
CA GLY A 79 7.26 -7.96 4.27
C GLY A 79 6.46 -6.76 4.76
N LEU A 80 5.13 -6.83 4.70
CA LEU A 80 4.22 -5.79 5.14
C LEU A 80 3.80 -6.06 6.59
N TYR A 81 4.12 -5.13 7.48
CA TYR A 81 3.91 -5.28 8.91
C TYR A 81 2.91 -4.27 9.46
N ASP A 82 2.41 -4.57 10.65
CA ASP A 82 1.58 -3.65 11.42
C ASP A 82 2.24 -2.26 11.55
N GLY A 83 1.47 -1.22 11.24
CA GLY A 83 1.94 0.16 11.30
C GLY A 83 2.60 0.70 10.04
N ASP A 84 2.86 -0.14 9.03
CA ASP A 84 3.41 0.32 7.76
C ASP A 84 2.43 1.24 7.03
N ILE A 85 2.97 2.13 6.22
CA ILE A 85 2.18 3.05 5.40
C ILE A 85 2.00 2.47 4.01
N LEU A 86 0.76 2.37 3.58
CA LEU A 86 0.37 1.91 2.26
C LEU A 86 0.17 3.11 1.33
N VAL A 87 0.73 3.04 0.15
CA VAL A 87 0.50 4.00 -0.94
C VAL A 87 -0.52 3.36 -1.89
N VAL A 88 -1.76 3.87 -1.86
CA VAL A 88 -2.92 3.26 -2.52
C VAL A 88 -3.37 4.14 -3.67
N ASP A 89 -3.46 3.56 -4.86
CA ASP A 89 -3.99 4.20 -6.06
C ASP A 89 -5.39 3.68 -6.37
N ARG A 90 -6.38 4.56 -6.32
CA ARG A 90 -7.78 4.22 -6.59
C ARG A 90 -8.13 4.18 -8.07
N SER A 91 -7.30 4.75 -8.93
CA SER A 91 -7.52 4.78 -10.38
C SER A 91 -6.98 3.56 -11.11
N GLU A 92 -6.12 2.77 -10.46
CA GLU A 92 -5.60 1.55 -11.07
C GLU A 92 -6.66 0.46 -11.14
N THR A 93 -6.66 -0.27 -12.25
CA THR A 93 -7.45 -1.49 -12.40
C THR A 93 -6.67 -2.64 -11.81
N ALA A 94 -7.23 -3.28 -10.78
CA ALA A 94 -6.58 -4.40 -10.13
C ALA A 94 -6.52 -5.63 -11.05
N VAL A 95 -5.37 -6.29 -11.06
CA VAL A 95 -5.13 -7.54 -11.76
C VAL A 95 -4.79 -8.66 -10.78
N ASP A 96 -4.81 -9.89 -11.25
CA ASP A 96 -4.44 -11.06 -10.44
C ASP A 96 -3.04 -10.90 -9.85
N GLY A 97 -2.90 -11.14 -8.56
CA GLY A 97 -1.63 -10.99 -7.83
C GLY A 97 -1.38 -9.61 -7.22
N ASP A 98 -2.16 -8.60 -7.55
CA ASP A 98 -2.03 -7.28 -6.92
C ASP A 98 -2.34 -7.33 -5.43
N VAL A 99 -1.64 -6.50 -4.67
CA VAL A 99 -2.02 -6.19 -3.30
C VAL A 99 -3.07 -5.09 -3.34
N VAL A 100 -4.21 -5.34 -2.75
CA VAL A 100 -5.38 -4.47 -2.84
C VAL A 100 -5.93 -4.11 -1.46
N ILE A 101 -6.64 -2.99 -1.42
CA ILE A 101 -7.54 -2.65 -0.33
C ILE A 101 -8.94 -3.07 -0.74
N ALA A 102 -9.53 -3.97 0.02
CA ALA A 102 -10.86 -4.49 -0.23
C ALA A 102 -11.80 -4.19 0.93
N GLU A 103 -13.07 -4.04 0.62
CA GLU A 103 -14.12 -3.95 1.62
C GLU A 103 -14.66 -5.36 1.94
N VAL A 104 -14.63 -5.72 3.20
CA VAL A 104 -15.14 -6.99 3.70
C VAL A 104 -15.92 -6.72 4.98
N ASP A 105 -17.19 -7.15 5.03
CA ASP A 105 -18.05 -7.01 6.20
C ASP A 105 -18.12 -5.57 6.77
N GLY A 106 -18.15 -4.58 5.88
CA GLY A 106 -18.21 -3.17 6.23
C GLY A 106 -16.90 -2.55 6.74
N GLY A 107 -15.80 -3.28 6.65
CA GLY A 107 -14.45 -2.80 6.98
C GLY A 107 -13.49 -2.95 5.81
N PHE A 108 -12.34 -2.28 5.91
CA PHE A 108 -11.27 -2.41 4.92
C PHE A 108 -10.22 -3.41 5.37
N THR A 109 -9.69 -4.16 4.42
CA THR A 109 -8.58 -5.08 4.62
C THR A 109 -7.58 -4.99 3.48
N VAL A 110 -6.30 -5.25 3.77
CA VAL A 110 -5.24 -5.39 2.78
C VAL A 110 -4.96 -6.86 2.54
N LYS A 111 -5.05 -7.29 1.29
CA LYS A 111 -4.84 -8.68 0.88
C LYS A 111 -4.27 -8.75 -0.53
N ARG A 112 -3.79 -9.91 -0.92
CA ARG A 112 -3.44 -10.19 -2.31
C ARG A 112 -4.68 -10.67 -3.06
N LEU A 113 -4.94 -10.05 -4.21
CA LEU A 113 -6.06 -10.42 -5.08
C LEU A 113 -5.72 -11.67 -5.87
N ARG A 114 -6.62 -12.63 -5.85
CA ARG A 114 -6.65 -13.76 -6.77
C ARG A 114 -7.95 -13.70 -7.56
N LEU A 115 -7.87 -13.82 -8.88
CA LEU A 115 -9.06 -13.77 -9.75
C LEU A 115 -9.47 -15.16 -10.27
N THR A 116 -8.55 -16.11 -10.33
CA THR A 116 -8.80 -17.45 -10.84
C THR A 116 -8.49 -18.51 -9.78
N PRO A 117 -9.31 -19.58 -9.65
CA PRO A 117 -10.51 -19.93 -10.43
C PRO A 117 -11.72 -19.05 -10.15
N ARG A 118 -11.74 -18.33 -9.05
CA ARG A 118 -12.75 -17.34 -8.69
C ARG A 118 -12.12 -16.26 -7.80
N PRO A 119 -12.73 -15.08 -7.70
CA PRO A 119 -12.21 -14.00 -6.87
C PRO A 119 -12.02 -14.41 -5.41
N ALA A 120 -10.81 -14.16 -4.90
CA ALA A 120 -10.43 -14.42 -3.53
C ALA A 120 -9.47 -13.33 -3.04
N LEU A 121 -9.43 -13.17 -1.74
CA LEU A 121 -8.50 -12.28 -1.04
C LEU A 121 -7.58 -13.14 -0.19
N GLU A 122 -6.32 -13.23 -0.60
CA GLU A 122 -5.35 -14.09 0.05
C GLU A 122 -4.49 -13.32 1.05
N PRO A 123 -4.33 -13.84 2.27
CA PRO A 123 -3.30 -13.36 3.17
C PRO A 123 -1.92 -13.84 2.69
N MET A 124 -0.90 -13.14 3.14
CA MET A 124 0.50 -13.54 3.00
C MET A 124 1.04 -13.96 4.39
N ASN A 125 0.29 -14.82 5.05
CA ASN A 125 0.61 -15.41 6.34
C ASN A 125 -0.27 -16.65 6.54
N PRO A 126 0.33 -17.84 6.75
CA PRO A 126 -0.43 -19.09 6.89
C PRO A 126 -1.39 -19.14 8.08
N ALA A 127 -1.18 -18.27 9.09
CA ALA A 127 -2.05 -18.18 10.26
C ALA A 127 -3.42 -17.54 9.96
N TYR A 128 -3.60 -16.95 8.77
CA TYR A 128 -4.83 -16.28 8.37
C TYR A 128 -5.50 -17.03 7.22
N PRO A 129 -6.83 -17.07 7.18
CA PRO A 129 -7.54 -17.75 6.11
C PRO A 129 -7.65 -16.89 4.86
N THR A 130 -7.73 -17.56 3.71
CA THR A 130 -8.16 -16.92 2.46
C THR A 130 -9.64 -16.56 2.57
N LEU A 131 -10.00 -15.37 2.12
CA LEU A 131 -11.37 -14.88 2.11
C LEU A 131 -11.96 -15.09 0.71
N TRP A 132 -13.19 -15.62 0.69
CA TRP A 132 -13.93 -15.90 -0.55
C TRP A 132 -15.21 -15.07 -0.56
N PRO A 133 -15.14 -13.76 -0.82
CA PRO A 133 -16.34 -12.92 -0.81
C PRO A 133 -17.27 -13.28 -1.96
N GLU A 134 -18.58 -13.22 -1.71
CA GLU A 134 -19.59 -13.37 -2.76
C GLU A 134 -19.54 -12.20 -3.72
N GLU A 135 -19.33 -11.02 -3.20
CA GLU A 135 -19.16 -9.77 -3.96
C GLU A 135 -17.83 -9.13 -3.59
N LEU A 136 -17.00 -8.89 -4.61
CA LEU A 136 -15.69 -8.27 -4.43
C LEU A 136 -15.80 -6.77 -4.62
N THR A 137 -15.57 -6.02 -3.55
CA THR A 137 -15.51 -4.55 -3.59
C THR A 137 -14.10 -4.11 -3.29
N LEU A 138 -13.44 -3.51 -4.29
CA LEU A 138 -12.09 -2.99 -4.16
C LEU A 138 -12.10 -1.48 -3.98
N PHE A 139 -11.28 -1.01 -3.06
CA PHE A 139 -11.05 0.42 -2.83
C PHE A 139 -9.89 0.96 -3.65
N GLY A 140 -8.84 0.18 -3.83
CA GLY A 140 -7.66 0.57 -4.60
C GLY A 140 -6.57 -0.49 -4.60
N VAL A 141 -5.53 -0.20 -5.37
CA VAL A 141 -4.35 -1.05 -5.50
C VAL A 141 -3.21 -0.45 -4.67
N VAL A 142 -2.58 -1.28 -3.87
CA VAL A 142 -1.38 -0.88 -3.11
C VAL A 142 -0.19 -0.91 -4.05
N MET A 143 0.33 0.26 -4.39
CA MET A 143 1.46 0.41 -5.31
C MET A 143 2.80 0.23 -4.61
N HIS A 144 2.90 0.72 -3.39
CA HIS A 144 4.08 0.65 -2.54
C HIS A 144 3.65 0.59 -1.08
N PHE A 145 4.54 0.14 -0.22
CA PHE A 145 4.41 0.34 1.21
C PHE A 145 5.73 0.78 1.82
N ILE A 146 5.63 1.56 2.87
CA ILE A 146 6.79 2.14 3.56
C ILE A 146 6.87 1.51 4.94
N HIS A 147 7.96 0.78 5.17
CA HIS A 147 8.30 0.17 6.44
C HIS A 147 9.43 0.95 7.11
N ARG A 148 9.21 1.36 8.35
CA ARG A 148 10.23 2.04 9.13
C ARG A 148 11.08 1.00 9.87
N THR A 149 12.38 1.02 9.62
CA THR A 149 13.31 0.10 10.30
C THR A 149 13.72 0.59 11.68
N ARG A 150 13.65 1.90 11.92
CA ARG A 150 14.00 2.50 13.20
C ARG A 150 12.73 2.91 13.95
N ALA A 151 12.53 2.34 15.15
CA ALA A 151 11.30 2.55 15.93
C ALA A 151 11.12 4.00 16.43
N ARG A 152 12.19 4.79 16.55
CA ARG A 152 12.17 6.18 17.00
C ARG A 152 12.92 7.06 16.03
N LEU A 153 12.34 8.21 15.80
CA LEU A 153 12.99 9.31 15.11
C LEU A 153 13.58 10.27 16.11
#